data_a8db875430ede43bc51210f0d0d9b2d7
#
_entry.id   a8db875430ede43bc51210f0d0d9b2d7
#
_cell.length_a   1.000
_cell.length_b   1.000
_cell.length_c   1.000
_cell.angle_alpha   90.00
_cell.angle_beta   90.00
_cell.angle_gamma   90.00
#
_symmetry.space_group_name_H-M   'P 1'
#
loop_
_entity.id
_entity.type
_entity.pdbx_description
1 polymer ?
#
loop_
_entity_poly.entity_id
_entity_poly.type
_entity_poly.pdbx_seq_one_letter_code
_entity_poly.pdbx_strand_id
1 'polypeptide(L)'
;VLLGSLSPLIQARDLDQDEALKLRKEGVIRPLESLLQRVNERYPQARLLEAELEEEDGQYRYEIEILVGDVVRELEIGAMDGAIMKDEVDD
;
A
#
# COMPACT_ATOMS: atom_id res chain seq x y z
N VAL A 1 26.44 5.67 -30.04
CA VAL A 1 26.14 6.45 -28.87
C VAL A 1 24.90 5.96 -28.22
N LEU A 2 25.14 5.41 -27.09
CA LEU A 2 24.06 4.95 -26.33
C LEU A 2 23.42 6.07 -25.60
N LEU A 3 22.40 6.55 -26.14
CA LEU A 3 21.48 7.31 -25.37
C LEU A 3 20.65 6.35 -24.58
N GLY A 4 21.21 5.89 -23.50
CA GLY A 4 20.37 5.29 -22.52
C GLY A 4 19.27 6.28 -22.24
N SER A 5 18.07 5.97 -22.63
CA SER A 5 16.95 6.73 -22.16
C SER A 5 16.98 6.60 -20.65
N LEU A 6 17.48 7.62 -20.02
CA LEU A 6 17.35 7.76 -18.61
C LEU A 6 15.91 8.14 -18.35
N SER A 7 15.05 7.13 -18.43
CA SER A 7 13.77 7.26 -17.80
C SER A 7 14.04 7.45 -16.32
N PRO A 8 13.60 8.54 -15.71
CA PRO A 8 13.69 8.64 -14.28
C PRO A 8 12.98 7.43 -13.72
N LEU A 9 13.74 6.59 -13.05
CA LEU A 9 13.16 5.51 -12.29
C LEU A 9 12.39 6.16 -11.16
N ILE A 10 11.09 6.28 -11.37
CA ILE A 10 10.21 6.68 -10.29
C ILE A 10 10.07 5.45 -9.42
N GLN A 11 10.83 5.42 -8.34
CA GLN A 11 10.73 4.34 -7.39
C GLN A 11 9.83 4.78 -6.26
N ALA A 12 8.94 3.88 -5.87
CA ALA A 12 8.18 4.06 -4.67
C ALA A 12 9.13 4.06 -3.47
N ARG A 13 8.90 4.95 -2.55
CA ARG A 13 9.72 5.12 -1.35
C ARG A 13 8.92 4.68 -0.14
N ASP A 14 9.50 3.80 0.66
CA ASP A 14 8.90 3.39 1.91
C ASP A 14 9.00 4.53 2.92
N LEU A 15 7.94 4.73 3.66
CA LEU A 15 7.87 5.77 4.68
C LEU A 15 8.05 5.13 6.05
N ASP A 16 8.77 5.82 6.93
CA ASP A 16 8.93 5.34 8.30
C ASP A 16 7.70 5.69 9.15
N GLN A 17 7.70 5.20 10.38
CA GLN A 17 6.56 5.38 11.28
C GLN A 17 6.33 6.84 11.64
N ASP A 18 7.38 7.63 11.79
CA ASP A 18 7.25 9.04 12.13
C ASP A 18 6.61 9.82 11.00
N GLU A 19 7.00 9.54 9.76
CA GLU A 19 6.39 10.16 8.59
C GLU A 19 4.92 9.77 8.46
N ALA A 20 4.61 8.49 8.66
CA ALA A 20 3.24 7.99 8.59
C ALA A 20 2.36 8.65 9.65
N LEU A 21 2.87 8.78 10.87
CA LEU A 21 2.13 9.42 11.96
C LEU A 21 1.85 10.88 11.65
N LYS A 22 2.81 11.58 11.11
CA LYS A 22 2.66 12.98 10.73
C LYS A 22 1.57 13.14 9.67
N LEU A 23 1.61 12.29 8.64
CA LEU A 23 0.63 12.34 7.55
C LEU A 23 -0.79 12.03 8.04
N ARG A 24 -0.92 11.10 9.00
CA ARG A 24 -2.22 10.81 9.60
C ARG A 24 -2.75 11.99 10.41
N LYS A 25 -1.87 12.61 11.20
CA LYS A 25 -2.24 13.79 11.99
C LYS A 25 -2.67 14.96 11.13
N GLU A 26 -2.04 15.11 9.98
CA GLU A 26 -2.37 16.15 9.02
C GLU A 26 -3.59 15.83 8.16
N GLY A 27 -4.12 14.63 8.29
CA GLY A 27 -5.28 14.20 7.50
C GLY A 27 -4.97 13.89 6.04
N VAL A 28 -3.68 13.74 5.70
CA VAL A 28 -3.28 13.41 4.32
C VAL A 28 -3.56 11.95 3.99
N ILE A 29 -3.38 11.07 4.96
CA ILE A 29 -3.67 9.64 4.79
C ILE A 29 -4.66 9.19 5.84
N ARG A 30 -5.40 8.12 5.52
CA ARG A 30 -6.32 7.48 6.45
C ARG A 30 -5.57 6.54 7.38
N PRO A 31 -6.07 6.31 8.59
CA PRO A 31 -5.48 5.29 9.48
C PRO A 31 -5.54 3.92 8.81
N LEU A 32 -4.48 3.13 8.99
CA LEU A 32 -4.41 1.79 8.42
C LEU A 32 -5.61 0.93 8.82
N GLU A 33 -6.07 1.07 10.05
CA GLU A 33 -7.21 0.29 10.56
C GLU A 33 -8.47 0.47 9.72
N SER A 34 -8.72 1.68 9.23
CA SER A 34 -9.89 1.94 8.40
C SER A 34 -9.77 1.28 7.02
N LEU A 35 -8.55 1.17 6.53
CA LEU A 35 -8.28 0.51 5.25
C LEU A 35 -8.35 -1.00 5.40
N LEU A 36 -7.90 -1.53 6.52
CA LEU A 36 -8.00 -2.96 6.81
C LEU A 36 -9.44 -3.42 6.92
N GLN A 37 -10.35 -2.55 7.32
CA GLN A 37 -11.79 -2.89 7.31
C GLN A 37 -12.26 -3.21 5.90
N ARG A 38 -11.81 -2.48 4.90
CA ARG A 38 -12.15 -2.76 3.50
C ARG A 38 -11.60 -4.09 3.03
N VAL A 39 -10.37 -4.40 3.44
CA VAL A 39 -9.77 -5.70 3.15
C VAL A 39 -10.59 -6.81 3.78
N ASN A 40 -11.01 -6.60 5.02
CA ASN A 40 -11.80 -7.59 5.76
C ASN A 40 -13.19 -7.81 5.16
N GLU A 41 -13.79 -6.77 4.59
CA GLU A 41 -15.06 -6.90 3.87
C GLU A 41 -14.91 -7.77 2.63
N ARG A 42 -13.79 -7.63 1.93
CA ARG A 42 -13.52 -8.42 0.73
C ARG A 42 -13.07 -9.83 1.07
N TYR A 43 -12.27 -9.98 2.11
CA TYR A 43 -11.73 -11.25 2.57
C TYR A 43 -11.94 -11.38 4.09
N PRO A 44 -13.12 -11.83 4.54
CA PRO A 44 -13.46 -11.79 5.98
C PRO A 44 -12.54 -12.55 6.91
N GLN A 45 -11.81 -13.52 6.40
CA GLN A 45 -10.92 -14.35 7.23
C GLN A 45 -9.45 -14.11 6.93
N ALA A 46 -9.15 -13.01 6.23
CA ALA A 46 -7.78 -12.68 5.88
C ALA A 46 -6.96 -12.37 7.13
N ARG A 47 -5.71 -12.80 7.11
CA ARG A 47 -4.72 -12.43 8.13
C ARG A 47 -3.72 -11.48 7.52
N LEU A 48 -3.48 -10.37 8.19
CA LEU A 48 -2.47 -9.41 7.74
C LEU A 48 -1.08 -9.98 8.02
N LEU A 49 -0.26 -10.06 6.97
CA LEU A 49 1.13 -10.51 7.08
C LEU A 49 2.09 -9.32 7.12
N GLU A 50 1.83 -8.33 6.29
CA GLU A 50 2.72 -7.17 6.18
C GLU A 50 1.93 -5.98 5.66
N ALA A 51 2.33 -4.79 6.08
CA ALA A 51 1.78 -3.54 5.57
C ALA A 51 2.90 -2.50 5.52
N GLU A 52 3.06 -1.88 4.37
CA GLU A 52 4.05 -0.82 4.16
C GLU A 52 3.37 0.39 3.55
N LEU A 53 3.70 1.56 4.06
CA LEU A 53 3.24 2.81 3.47
C LEU A 53 4.30 3.30 2.50
N GLU A 54 3.89 3.59 1.28
CA GLU A 54 4.78 4.04 0.23
C GLU A 54 4.34 5.35 -0.37
N GLU A 55 5.29 6.11 -0.86
CA GLU A 55 5.04 7.31 -1.63
C GLU A 55 5.64 7.15 -3.02
N GLU A 56 4.87 7.50 -4.04
CA GLU A 56 5.36 7.55 -5.40
C GLU A 56 4.73 8.77 -6.06
N ASP A 57 5.56 9.71 -6.48
CA ASP A 57 5.12 10.89 -7.22
C ASP A 57 4.00 11.68 -6.50
N GLY A 58 4.16 11.85 -5.19
CA GLY A 58 3.19 12.58 -4.37
C GLY A 58 1.94 11.81 -4.00
N GLN A 59 1.84 10.56 -4.44
CA GLN A 59 0.72 9.69 -4.10
C GLN A 59 1.14 8.74 -3.00
N TYR A 60 0.25 8.54 -2.04
CA TYR A 60 0.50 7.63 -0.93
C TYR A 60 -0.36 6.39 -1.07
N ARG A 61 0.24 5.23 -0.85
CA ARG A 61 -0.47 3.96 -0.90
C ARG A 61 0.08 3.00 0.14
N TYR A 62 -0.77 2.09 0.59
CA TYR A 62 -0.34 0.96 1.40
C TYR A 62 -0.17 -0.25 0.51
N GLU A 63 0.97 -0.91 0.65
CA GLU A 63 1.22 -2.21 0.07
C GLU A 63 1.00 -3.23 1.18
N ILE A 64 0.05 -4.12 0.99
CA ILE A 64 -0.40 -5.03 2.03
C ILE A 64 -0.32 -6.46 1.52
N GLU A 65 0.27 -7.32 2.34
CA GLU A 65 0.21 -8.76 2.10
C GLU A 65 -0.74 -9.39 3.10
N ILE A 66 -1.64 -10.21 2.60
CA ILE A 66 -2.60 -10.93 3.42
C ILE A 66 -2.58 -12.41 3.09
N LEU A 67 -2.93 -13.22 4.09
CA LEU A 67 -3.11 -14.66 3.92
C LEU A 67 -4.60 -14.94 3.88
N VAL A 68 -5.07 -15.50 2.79
CA VAL A 68 -6.46 -15.89 2.59
C VAL A 68 -6.48 -17.41 2.40
N GLY A 69 -6.88 -18.14 3.44
CA GLY A 69 -6.72 -19.58 3.44
C GLY A 69 -5.24 -19.93 3.37
N ASP A 70 -4.83 -20.61 2.31
CA ASP A 70 -3.44 -20.99 2.09
C ASP A 70 -2.75 -20.10 1.03
N VAL A 71 -3.40 -19.03 0.60
CA VAL A 71 -2.92 -18.22 -0.49
C VAL A 71 -2.52 -16.85 0.02
N VAL A 72 -1.31 -16.41 -0.32
CA VAL A 72 -0.86 -15.05 -0.05
C VAL A 72 -1.30 -14.15 -1.19
N ARG A 73 -1.93 -13.05 -0.84
CA ARG A 73 -2.35 -12.03 -1.81
C ARG A 73 -1.68 -10.71 -1.50
N GLU A 74 -1.33 -10.01 -2.55
CA GLU A 74 -0.74 -8.68 -2.45
C GLU A 74 -1.76 -7.66 -2.93
N LEU A 75 -2.03 -6.67 -2.07
CA LEU A 75 -2.96 -5.59 -2.37
C LEU A 75 -2.25 -4.26 -2.31
N GLU A 76 -2.63 -3.36 -3.21
CA GLU A 76 -2.26 -1.96 -3.10
C GLU A 76 -3.53 -1.16 -2.85
N ILE A 77 -3.49 -0.33 -1.82
CA ILE A 77 -4.64 0.46 -1.39
C ILE A 77 -4.24 1.92 -1.31
N GLY A 78 -4.99 2.78 -1.98
CA GLY A 78 -4.76 4.21 -1.89
C GLY A 78 -4.91 4.68 -0.45
N ALA A 79 -3.88 5.32 0.08
CA ALA A 79 -3.88 5.73 1.49
C ALA A 79 -4.79 6.92 1.75
N MET A 80 -5.16 7.65 0.72
CA MET A 80 -6.00 8.84 0.85
C MET A 80 -7.48 8.51 0.70
N ASP A 81 -7.82 7.63 -0.23
CA ASP A 81 -9.22 7.32 -0.57
C ASP A 81 -9.65 5.91 -0.21
N GLY A 82 -8.71 5.04 0.12
CA GLY A 82 -9.00 3.66 0.48
C GLY A 82 -9.37 2.77 -0.70
N ALA A 83 -9.11 3.20 -1.93
CA ALA A 83 -9.40 2.40 -3.11
C ALA A 83 -8.42 1.24 -3.25
N ILE A 84 -8.92 0.05 -3.49
CA ILE A 84 -8.07 -1.10 -3.77
C ILE A 84 -7.67 -1.02 -5.25
N MET A 85 -6.39 -0.75 -5.48
CA MET A 85 -5.85 -0.54 -6.82
C MET A 85 -5.24 -1.80 -7.43
N LYS A 86 -4.84 -2.74 -6.58
CA LYS A 86 -4.23 -3.98 -7.01
C LYS A 86 -4.63 -5.07 -6.03
N ASP A 87 -4.91 -6.25 -6.55
CA ASP A 87 -5.25 -7.42 -5.75
C ASP A 87 -4.83 -8.64 -6.55
N GLU A 88 -3.69 -9.20 -6.22
CA GLU A 88 -3.08 -10.31 -6.96
C GLU A 88 -2.60 -11.38 -6.02
N VAL A 89 -2.57 -12.61 -6.52
CA VAL A 89 -1.90 -13.69 -5.81
C VAL A 89 -0.39 -13.42 -5.85
N ASP A 90 0.21 -13.50 -4.69
CA ASP A 90 1.65 -13.34 -4.56
C ASP A 90 2.31 -14.70 -4.77
N ASP A 91 2.92 -14.86 -5.92
CA ASP A 91 3.62 -16.11 -6.27
C ASP A 91 5.05 -16.09 -5.76
#